data_fb2b34049e6b6200deaddc6013c05de5
#
_entry.id   fb2b34049e6b6200deaddc6013c05de5
#
_cell.length_a   1.000
_cell.length_b   1.000
_cell.length_c   1.000
_cell.angle_alpha   90.00
_cell.angle_beta   90.00
_cell.angle_gamma   90.00
#
_symmetry.space_group_name_H-M   'P 1'
#
loop_
_entity.id
_entity.type
_entity.pdbx_description
1 polymer ?
#
loop_
_entity_poly.entity_id
_entity_poly.type
_entity_poly.pdbx_seq_one_letter_code
_entity_poly.pdbx_strand_id
1 'polypeptide(L)'
;MYNFLLIDDYEGEIDSFKDTIEVLNKKKGEIFYNLVIADSFTSGMEKINETFDGIIVDIQLDNNKSGNEIIDEIMKKTRVPVVVYTATPDVRDDLESIVKVCKKSEISQEEIINYLCDILDTGLFNVLGRMGIIEQKMTEIFWENLYPLRELWMDYKSRDINTEKVLLRYALANIQEHFDITDNDTEMSDNIYLTEEMYIKYINTVDSVNRVQTGAIVKGKDENEKYFIILSPPCDLALHKGKFKSDRILLCEIDSYDDLNKNLISKATNSKDKQKRIEEIIQNNRTRYYHWLPKNILFEGGFINFRKVSSYSQEDFNQKFMEPKLKVQEAFVKNILNRFSSFYGRQGQPDFDFTNELKTNKDIFRRL
;
A
#
# COMPACT_ATOMS: atom_id res chain seq x y z
N MET A 1 -1.16 11.49 -26.55
CA MET A 1 0.07 12.25 -26.80
C MET A 1 0.75 12.47 -25.46
N TYR A 2 1.98 11.98 -25.28
CA TYR A 2 2.74 12.17 -24.04
C TYR A 2 3.57 13.45 -24.12
N ASN A 3 3.64 14.19 -23.01
CA ASN A 3 4.33 15.47 -22.89
C ASN A 3 5.45 15.35 -21.86
N PHE A 4 6.71 15.33 -22.30
CA PHE A 4 7.88 15.19 -21.46
C PHE A 4 8.61 16.52 -21.27
N LEU A 5 9.20 16.73 -20.08
CA LEU A 5 10.11 17.84 -19.79
C LEU A 5 11.54 17.27 -19.70
N LEU A 6 12.44 17.80 -20.51
CA LEU A 6 13.88 17.58 -20.39
C LEU A 6 14.55 18.79 -19.76
N ILE A 7 15.30 18.57 -18.69
CA ILE A 7 16.10 19.59 -17.99
C ILE A 7 17.57 19.19 -18.11
N ASP A 8 18.27 19.84 -19.05
CA ASP A 8 19.66 19.55 -19.35
C ASP A 8 20.27 20.82 -20.00
N ASP A 9 21.48 21.26 -19.59
CA ASP A 9 22.14 22.47 -20.11
C ASP A 9 23.12 22.17 -21.26
N TYR A 10 23.32 20.87 -21.60
CA TYR A 10 24.19 20.48 -22.68
C TYR A 10 23.45 20.36 -24.02
N GLU A 11 23.70 21.29 -24.93
CA GLU A 11 23.02 21.39 -26.22
C GLU A 11 23.08 20.08 -27.05
N GLY A 12 24.22 19.36 -27.00
CA GLY A 12 24.36 18.08 -27.71
C GLY A 12 23.41 17.00 -27.23
N GLU A 13 23.11 16.97 -25.94
CA GLU A 13 22.16 16.01 -25.37
C GLU A 13 20.71 16.41 -25.68
N ILE A 14 20.43 17.70 -25.60
CA ILE A 14 19.12 18.27 -25.96
C ILE A 14 18.78 17.91 -27.42
N ASP A 15 19.72 18.10 -28.34
CA ASP A 15 19.50 17.80 -29.76
C ASP A 15 19.34 16.30 -30.01
N SER A 16 20.11 15.46 -29.31
CA SER A 16 19.96 14.01 -29.37
C SER A 16 18.57 13.55 -28.94
N PHE A 17 18.00 14.13 -27.87
CA PHE A 17 16.63 13.84 -27.46
C PHE A 17 15.59 14.32 -28.49
N LYS A 18 15.76 15.51 -29.07
CA LYS A 18 14.86 16.01 -30.14
C LYS A 18 14.84 15.05 -31.33
N ASP A 19 16.03 14.63 -31.80
CA ASP A 19 16.16 13.69 -32.91
C ASP A 19 15.49 12.34 -32.57
N THR A 20 15.70 11.84 -31.37
CA THR A 20 15.06 10.61 -30.88
C THR A 20 13.53 10.72 -30.91
N ILE A 21 12.98 11.81 -30.37
CA ILE A 21 11.52 12.06 -30.39
C ILE A 21 10.96 12.16 -31.81
N GLU A 22 11.70 12.82 -32.73
CA GLU A 22 11.29 12.91 -34.14
C GLU A 22 11.27 11.53 -34.82
N VAL A 23 12.28 10.68 -34.55
CA VAL A 23 12.35 9.31 -35.08
C VAL A 23 11.19 8.47 -34.51
N LEU A 24 10.92 8.56 -33.22
CA LEU A 24 9.82 7.81 -32.56
C LEU A 24 8.46 8.24 -33.11
N ASN A 25 8.22 9.55 -33.29
CA ASN A 25 6.98 10.05 -33.89
C ASN A 25 6.81 9.58 -35.33
N LYS A 26 7.89 9.57 -36.14
CA LYS A 26 7.86 9.01 -37.50
C LYS A 26 7.52 7.51 -37.50
N LYS A 27 8.06 6.74 -36.58
CA LYS A 27 7.72 5.30 -36.41
C LYS A 27 6.24 5.10 -36.08
N LYS A 28 5.63 6.00 -35.29
CA LYS A 28 4.19 5.96 -34.94
C LYS A 28 3.27 6.47 -36.05
N GLY A 29 3.79 7.27 -36.97
CA GLY A 29 3.00 7.89 -38.04
C GLY A 29 2.19 9.11 -37.64
N GLU A 30 2.37 9.58 -36.40
CA GLU A 30 1.70 10.72 -35.80
C GLU A 30 2.57 11.39 -34.73
N ILE A 31 2.22 12.60 -34.29
CA ILE A 31 2.86 13.27 -33.15
C ILE A 31 2.30 12.66 -31.88
N PHE A 32 3.00 11.64 -31.37
CA PHE A 32 2.64 10.92 -30.16
C PHE A 32 3.41 11.39 -28.92
N TYR A 33 4.64 11.89 -29.13
CA TYR A 33 5.52 12.42 -28.10
C TYR A 33 5.81 13.89 -28.35
N ASN A 34 5.69 14.70 -27.29
CA ASN A 34 6.14 16.10 -27.26
C ASN A 34 7.25 16.25 -26.22
N LEU A 35 8.26 17.05 -26.53
CA LEU A 35 9.40 17.32 -25.65
C LEU A 35 9.52 18.83 -25.42
N VAL A 36 9.38 19.24 -24.17
CA VAL A 36 9.66 20.61 -23.73
C VAL A 36 11.05 20.64 -23.11
N ILE A 37 11.84 21.64 -23.48
CA ILE A 37 13.23 21.79 -23.05
C ILE A 37 13.34 22.88 -21.98
N ALA A 38 14.10 22.60 -20.94
CA ALA A 38 14.64 23.56 -19.99
C ALA A 38 16.14 23.43 -20.00
N ASP A 39 16.82 24.44 -20.54
CA ASP A 39 18.24 24.48 -20.84
C ASP A 39 19.12 25.02 -19.70
N SER A 40 18.53 25.15 -18.52
CA SER A 40 19.20 25.67 -17.33
C SER A 40 18.43 25.28 -16.04
N PHE A 41 19.13 25.33 -14.91
CA PHE A 41 18.52 25.12 -13.59
C PHE A 41 17.31 26.04 -13.36
N THR A 42 17.45 27.33 -13.68
CA THR A 42 16.37 28.32 -13.46
C THR A 42 15.16 28.02 -14.35
N SER A 43 15.39 27.74 -15.64
CA SER A 43 14.34 27.36 -16.59
C SER A 43 13.65 26.05 -16.15
N GLY A 44 14.42 25.09 -15.62
CA GLY A 44 13.87 23.86 -15.03
C GLY A 44 12.92 24.13 -13.88
N MET A 45 13.36 24.90 -12.88
CA MET A 45 12.56 25.26 -11.72
C MET A 45 11.26 26.00 -12.06
N GLU A 46 11.28 26.85 -13.09
CA GLU A 46 10.11 27.61 -13.56
C GLU A 46 9.11 26.74 -14.34
N LYS A 47 9.60 25.77 -15.12
CA LYS A 47 8.77 24.93 -15.98
C LYS A 47 8.14 23.74 -15.28
N ILE A 48 8.63 23.34 -14.09
CA ILE A 48 8.04 22.24 -13.33
C ILE A 48 6.59 22.56 -12.99
N ASN A 49 5.69 21.80 -13.62
CA ASN A 49 4.27 21.87 -13.39
C ASN A 49 3.64 20.48 -13.70
N GLU A 50 2.34 20.38 -13.56
CA GLU A 50 1.60 19.11 -13.63
C GLU A 50 1.07 18.80 -15.04
N THR A 51 1.50 19.53 -16.06
CA THR A 51 1.09 19.28 -17.46
C THR A 51 2.00 18.26 -18.15
N PHE A 52 3.08 17.84 -17.49
CA PHE A 52 4.00 16.83 -18.02
C PHE A 52 3.61 15.44 -17.56
N ASP A 53 3.82 14.46 -18.45
CA ASP A 53 3.63 13.04 -18.16
C ASP A 53 4.90 12.39 -17.60
N GLY A 54 6.06 13.03 -17.78
CA GLY A 54 7.33 12.58 -17.22
C GLY A 54 8.41 13.65 -17.32
N ILE A 55 9.40 13.57 -16.43
CA ILE A 55 10.49 14.53 -16.37
C ILE A 55 11.83 13.79 -16.43
N ILE A 56 12.71 14.28 -17.30
CA ILE A 56 14.09 13.81 -17.45
C ILE A 56 14.99 14.94 -16.96
N VAL A 57 15.90 14.66 -16.02
CA VAL A 57 16.76 15.69 -15.41
C VAL A 57 18.21 15.27 -15.38
N ASP A 58 19.11 16.16 -15.80
CA ASP A 58 20.55 16.01 -15.51
C ASP A 58 20.84 16.47 -14.07
N ILE A 59 21.74 15.76 -13.39
CA ILE A 59 22.20 16.13 -12.04
C ILE A 59 23.17 17.30 -12.08
N GLN A 60 23.97 17.42 -13.13
CA GLN A 60 24.97 18.47 -13.27
C GLN A 60 24.43 19.58 -14.17
N LEU A 61 23.98 20.66 -13.58
CA LEU A 61 23.44 21.83 -14.25
C LEU A 61 24.23 23.10 -13.88
N ASP A 62 24.42 24.03 -14.82
CA ASP A 62 24.97 25.39 -14.60
C ASP A 62 26.24 25.42 -13.74
N ASN A 63 27.25 24.57 -14.03
CA ASN A 63 28.59 24.54 -13.44
C ASN A 63 28.72 24.35 -11.92
N ASN A 64 27.65 24.30 -11.13
CA ASN A 64 27.68 24.03 -9.66
C ASN A 64 26.28 23.85 -9.01
N LYS A 65 25.20 23.83 -9.78
CA LYS A 65 23.87 23.60 -9.23
C LYS A 65 23.47 22.13 -9.39
N SER A 66 22.87 21.59 -8.35
CA SER A 66 22.53 20.17 -8.31
C SER A 66 21.12 19.90 -8.80
N GLY A 67 20.98 18.99 -9.75
CA GLY A 67 19.68 18.44 -10.16
C GLY A 67 18.90 17.80 -9.00
N ASN A 68 19.56 17.46 -7.88
CA ASN A 68 18.88 16.99 -6.68
C ASN A 68 17.85 18.01 -6.13
N GLU A 69 18.15 19.32 -6.22
CA GLU A 69 17.21 20.38 -5.80
C GLU A 69 15.99 20.45 -6.73
N ILE A 70 16.20 20.19 -8.02
CA ILE A 70 15.13 20.10 -9.02
C ILE A 70 14.23 18.90 -8.70
N ILE A 71 14.80 17.75 -8.36
CA ILE A 71 14.04 16.56 -7.97
C ILE A 71 13.20 16.86 -6.73
N ASP A 72 13.76 17.52 -5.71
CA ASP A 72 13.01 17.94 -4.52
C ASP A 72 11.81 18.84 -4.88
N GLU A 73 11.99 19.72 -5.85
CA GLU A 73 10.90 20.61 -6.31
C GLU A 73 9.85 19.86 -7.13
N ILE A 74 10.26 18.93 -7.98
CA ILE A 74 9.35 18.05 -8.71
C ILE A 74 8.46 17.29 -7.71
N MET A 75 9.08 16.67 -6.70
CA MET A 75 8.37 15.89 -5.67
C MET A 75 7.38 16.72 -4.85
N LYS A 76 7.64 18.02 -4.68
CA LYS A 76 6.70 18.93 -3.99
C LYS A 76 5.51 19.35 -4.84
N LYS A 77 5.74 19.54 -6.14
CA LYS A 77 4.75 20.15 -7.05
C LYS A 77 3.97 19.14 -7.88
N THR A 78 4.55 17.98 -8.15
CA THR A 78 4.01 17.05 -9.15
C THR A 78 3.97 15.61 -8.65
N ARG A 79 3.22 14.78 -9.36
CA ARG A 79 3.18 13.31 -9.20
C ARG A 79 3.41 12.71 -10.58
N VAL A 80 4.64 12.82 -11.09
CA VAL A 80 5.05 12.30 -12.41
C VAL A 80 6.31 11.47 -12.28
N PRO A 81 6.56 10.49 -13.16
CA PRO A 81 7.80 9.73 -13.16
C PRO A 81 9.00 10.62 -13.47
N VAL A 82 10.08 10.40 -12.73
CA VAL A 82 11.34 11.15 -12.90
C VAL A 82 12.45 10.18 -13.29
N VAL A 83 13.15 10.50 -14.36
CA VAL A 83 14.39 9.83 -14.77
C VAL A 83 15.54 10.80 -14.62
N VAL A 84 16.54 10.41 -13.86
CA VAL A 84 17.83 11.08 -13.82
C VAL A 84 18.69 10.52 -14.95
N TYR A 85 19.11 11.38 -15.88
CA TYR A 85 19.96 11.01 -17.01
C TYR A 85 21.23 11.83 -17.01
N THR A 86 22.31 11.26 -16.50
CA THR A 86 23.53 12.00 -16.18
C THR A 86 24.80 11.24 -16.56
N ALA A 87 25.89 11.98 -16.85
CA ALA A 87 27.21 11.39 -17.06
C ALA A 87 27.81 10.88 -15.75
N THR A 88 27.55 11.56 -14.62
CA THR A 88 28.08 11.21 -13.31
C THR A 88 26.89 11.10 -12.34
N PRO A 89 26.49 9.87 -11.93
CA PRO A 89 25.37 9.66 -11.05
C PRO A 89 25.73 10.04 -9.60
N ASP A 90 25.55 11.31 -9.27
CA ASP A 90 25.69 11.85 -7.92
C ASP A 90 24.31 12.21 -7.35
N VAL A 91 23.47 11.18 -7.26
CA VAL A 91 22.12 11.28 -6.69
C VAL A 91 22.21 11.01 -5.19
N ARG A 92 21.51 11.80 -4.38
CA ARG A 92 21.44 11.58 -2.94
C ARG A 92 20.82 10.21 -2.64
N ASP A 93 21.35 9.51 -1.63
CA ASP A 93 20.93 8.17 -1.23
C ASP A 93 19.40 8.05 -0.98
N ASP A 94 18.77 9.09 -0.42
CA ASP A 94 17.34 9.13 -0.15
C ASP A 94 16.48 9.21 -1.42
N LEU A 95 17.04 9.67 -2.53
CA LEU A 95 16.38 9.78 -3.83
C LEU A 95 16.59 8.55 -4.73
N GLU A 96 17.69 7.79 -4.56
CA GLU A 96 18.01 6.62 -5.40
C GLU A 96 16.88 5.57 -5.46
N SER A 97 16.12 5.42 -4.38
CA SER A 97 14.99 4.49 -4.34
C SER A 97 13.69 5.04 -4.93
N ILE A 98 13.66 6.32 -5.29
CA ILE A 98 12.46 7.04 -5.72
C ILE A 98 12.51 7.36 -7.21
N VAL A 99 13.70 7.71 -7.73
CA VAL A 99 13.91 8.05 -9.14
C VAL A 99 14.68 6.97 -9.88
N LYS A 100 14.47 6.84 -11.17
CA LYS A 100 15.29 5.98 -12.01
C LYS A 100 16.57 6.71 -12.41
N VAL A 101 17.71 6.21 -11.98
CA VAL A 101 19.02 6.76 -12.35
C VAL A 101 19.57 6.02 -13.56
N CYS A 102 19.89 6.76 -14.62
CA CYS A 102 20.40 6.28 -15.88
C CYS A 102 21.70 7.02 -16.25
N LYS A 103 22.75 6.27 -16.57
CA LYS A 103 24.02 6.84 -16.97
C LYS A 103 24.06 7.06 -18.48
N LYS A 104 24.43 8.27 -18.93
CA LYS A 104 24.46 8.68 -20.35
C LYS A 104 25.27 7.74 -21.26
N SER A 105 26.28 7.05 -20.72
CA SER A 105 27.10 6.09 -21.49
C SER A 105 26.50 4.67 -21.60
N GLU A 106 25.45 4.36 -20.87
CA GLU A 106 24.91 2.97 -20.69
C GLU A 106 23.53 2.78 -21.29
N ILE A 107 22.74 3.85 -21.36
CA ILE A 107 21.31 3.79 -21.74
C ILE A 107 21.06 4.86 -22.80
N SER A 108 20.33 4.52 -23.86
CA SER A 108 19.94 5.43 -24.93
C SER A 108 18.72 6.28 -24.55
N GLN A 109 18.52 7.40 -25.24
CA GLN A 109 17.33 8.25 -25.06
C GLN A 109 16.04 7.51 -25.43
N GLU A 110 16.05 6.62 -26.44
CA GLU A 110 14.90 5.79 -26.80
C GLU A 110 14.50 4.86 -25.65
N GLU A 111 15.47 4.24 -24.96
CA GLU A 111 15.19 3.39 -23.80
C GLU A 111 14.62 4.18 -22.62
N ILE A 112 15.03 5.44 -22.42
CA ILE A 112 14.45 6.32 -21.39
C ILE A 112 13.00 6.65 -21.70
N ILE A 113 12.70 7.03 -22.95
CA ILE A 113 11.32 7.32 -23.36
C ILE A 113 10.44 6.09 -23.22
N ASN A 114 10.92 4.90 -23.62
CA ASN A 114 10.19 3.65 -23.47
C ASN A 114 9.93 3.33 -21.98
N TYR A 115 10.93 3.50 -21.12
CA TYR A 115 10.77 3.30 -19.68
C TYR A 115 9.70 4.23 -19.08
N LEU A 116 9.66 5.51 -19.46
CA LEU A 116 8.62 6.44 -19.03
C LEU A 116 7.24 5.98 -19.51
N CYS A 117 7.12 5.52 -20.76
CA CYS A 117 5.88 4.98 -21.30
C CYS A 117 5.43 3.72 -20.55
N ASP A 118 6.34 2.80 -20.29
CA ASP A 118 6.03 1.56 -19.56
C ASP A 118 5.45 1.85 -18.16
N ILE A 119 6.01 2.86 -17.46
CA ILE A 119 5.45 3.29 -16.16
C ILE A 119 4.08 3.95 -16.34
N LEU A 120 3.91 4.79 -17.33
CA LEU A 120 2.62 5.44 -17.59
C LEU A 120 1.54 4.41 -17.94
N ASP A 121 1.90 3.37 -18.69
CA ASP A 121 1.01 2.28 -19.10
C ASP A 121 0.61 1.37 -17.91
N THR A 122 1.28 1.45 -16.75
CA THR A 122 0.81 0.77 -15.52
C THR A 122 -0.51 1.32 -14.99
N GLY A 123 -0.95 2.49 -15.45
CA GLY A 123 -2.14 3.17 -14.93
C GLY A 123 -1.91 3.95 -13.63
N LEU A 124 -0.72 3.88 -13.02
CA LEU A 124 -0.42 4.56 -11.74
C LEU A 124 -0.79 6.06 -11.80
N PHE A 125 -0.44 6.73 -12.88
CA PHE A 125 -0.71 8.16 -13.06
C PHE A 125 -2.12 8.45 -13.53
N ASN A 126 -2.79 7.51 -14.20
CA ASN A 126 -4.22 7.60 -14.50
C ASN A 126 -5.06 7.60 -13.23
N VAL A 127 -4.62 6.90 -12.19
CA VAL A 127 -5.31 6.86 -10.90
C VAL A 127 -4.88 7.99 -9.99
N LEU A 128 -3.57 8.17 -9.78
CA LEU A 128 -2.99 9.05 -8.75
C LEU A 128 -2.47 10.38 -9.28
N GLY A 129 -2.34 10.55 -10.60
CA GLY A 129 -1.94 11.81 -11.21
C GLY A 129 -2.93 12.93 -10.90
N ARG A 130 -2.53 14.19 -11.08
CA ARG A 130 -3.38 15.35 -10.72
C ARG A 130 -4.69 15.44 -11.51
N MET A 131 -4.72 14.91 -12.73
CA MET A 131 -5.95 14.80 -13.53
C MET A 131 -6.49 13.37 -13.51
N GLY A 132 -6.00 12.56 -12.57
CA GLY A 132 -6.38 11.15 -12.44
C GLY A 132 -7.78 10.95 -11.86
N ILE A 133 -8.19 9.70 -11.84
CA ILE A 133 -9.54 9.28 -11.39
C ILE A 133 -9.86 9.79 -9.98
N ILE A 134 -8.88 9.75 -9.06
CA ILE A 134 -9.08 10.22 -7.67
C ILE A 134 -9.39 11.71 -7.62
N GLU A 135 -8.67 12.55 -8.36
CA GLU A 135 -8.89 14.00 -8.38
C GLU A 135 -10.23 14.35 -9.05
N GLN A 136 -10.58 13.65 -10.12
CA GLN A 136 -11.89 13.83 -10.78
C GLN A 136 -13.03 13.50 -9.82
N LYS A 137 -12.94 12.33 -9.15
CA LYS A 137 -13.96 11.90 -8.19
C LYS A 137 -14.04 12.83 -6.97
N MET A 138 -12.90 13.33 -6.48
CA MET A 138 -12.88 14.35 -5.43
C MET A 138 -13.60 15.64 -5.84
N THR A 139 -13.46 16.04 -7.09
CA THR A 139 -14.16 17.22 -7.63
C THR A 139 -15.67 16.99 -7.67
N GLU A 140 -16.13 15.81 -8.11
CA GLU A 140 -17.54 15.43 -8.09
C GLU A 140 -18.09 15.45 -6.65
N ILE A 141 -17.43 14.77 -5.72
CA ILE A 141 -17.82 14.70 -4.31
C ILE A 141 -17.87 16.10 -3.70
N PHE A 142 -16.91 16.97 -4.02
CA PHE A 142 -16.90 18.36 -3.54
C PHE A 142 -18.17 19.08 -3.94
N TRP A 143 -18.53 19.05 -5.22
CA TRP A 143 -19.66 19.79 -5.73
C TRP A 143 -21.02 19.18 -5.38
N GLU A 144 -21.12 17.86 -5.34
CA GLU A 144 -22.37 17.16 -5.10
C GLU A 144 -22.68 16.93 -3.63
N ASN A 145 -21.64 16.61 -2.82
CA ASN A 145 -21.86 16.17 -1.45
C ASN A 145 -21.35 17.15 -0.38
N LEU A 146 -20.24 17.85 -0.62
CA LEU A 146 -19.61 18.67 0.42
C LEU A 146 -20.03 20.13 0.37
N TYR A 147 -19.95 20.76 -0.81
CA TYR A 147 -20.23 22.17 -0.97
C TYR A 147 -21.70 22.55 -0.76
N PRO A 148 -22.71 21.73 -1.10
CA PRO A 148 -24.10 22.01 -0.76
C PRO A 148 -24.35 22.15 0.76
N LEU A 149 -23.52 21.51 1.58
CA LEU A 149 -23.59 21.57 3.05
C LEU A 149 -22.79 22.73 3.68
N ARG A 150 -22.33 23.70 2.89
CA ARG A 150 -21.46 24.79 3.36
C ARG A 150 -22.03 25.60 4.54
N GLU A 151 -23.35 25.83 4.56
CA GLU A 151 -24.02 26.53 5.67
C GLU A 151 -23.89 25.74 6.99
N LEU A 152 -23.99 24.41 6.92
CA LEU A 152 -23.78 23.52 8.07
C LEU A 152 -22.33 23.59 8.57
N TRP A 153 -21.38 23.64 7.67
CA TRP A 153 -19.95 23.76 8.04
C TRP A 153 -19.66 25.12 8.71
N MET A 154 -20.28 26.19 8.23
CA MET A 154 -20.18 27.52 8.85
C MET A 154 -20.80 27.55 10.26
N ASP A 155 -21.95 26.93 10.43
CA ASP A 155 -22.60 26.79 11.74
C ASP A 155 -21.72 25.99 12.74
N TYR A 156 -21.18 24.86 12.32
CA TYR A 156 -20.27 24.07 13.16
C TYR A 156 -19.00 24.85 13.52
N LYS A 157 -18.43 25.61 12.60
CA LYS A 157 -17.30 26.50 12.90
C LYS A 157 -17.64 27.56 13.94
N SER A 158 -18.84 28.13 13.88
CA SER A 158 -19.31 29.11 14.85
C SER A 158 -19.44 28.56 16.28
N ARG A 159 -19.57 27.23 16.41
CA ARG A 159 -19.64 26.48 17.69
C ARG A 159 -18.29 25.95 18.15
N ASP A 160 -17.18 26.45 17.60
CA ASP A 160 -15.82 26.04 17.92
C ASP A 160 -15.52 24.54 17.64
N ILE A 161 -16.25 23.93 16.71
CA ILE A 161 -16.00 22.57 16.24
C ILE A 161 -14.85 22.58 15.24
N ASN A 162 -13.91 21.64 15.36
CA ASN A 162 -12.85 21.48 14.36
C ASN A 162 -13.43 20.90 13.06
N THR A 163 -13.92 21.80 12.20
CA THR A 163 -14.58 21.46 10.93
C THR A 163 -13.63 20.81 9.95
N GLU A 164 -12.32 21.15 9.93
CA GLU A 164 -11.34 20.54 9.03
C GLU A 164 -11.21 19.05 9.28
N LYS A 165 -11.10 18.63 10.54
CA LYS A 165 -11.03 17.23 10.92
C LYS A 165 -12.31 16.45 10.59
N VAL A 166 -13.47 17.11 10.71
CA VAL A 166 -14.76 16.50 10.37
C VAL A 166 -14.88 16.34 8.86
N LEU A 167 -14.56 17.41 8.09
CA LEU A 167 -14.57 17.40 6.63
C LEU A 167 -13.64 16.37 6.05
N LEU A 168 -12.39 16.25 6.60
CA LEU A 168 -11.44 15.24 6.15
C LEU A 168 -12.02 13.82 6.29
N ARG A 169 -12.60 13.48 7.44
CA ARG A 169 -13.21 12.16 7.65
C ARG A 169 -14.41 11.92 6.73
N TYR A 170 -15.24 12.95 6.54
CA TYR A 170 -16.42 12.86 5.68
C TYR A 170 -16.03 12.70 4.21
N ALA A 171 -15.03 13.45 3.74
CA ALA A 171 -14.49 13.32 2.39
C ALA A 171 -13.92 11.92 2.13
N LEU A 172 -13.09 11.40 3.06
CA LEU A 172 -12.52 10.04 2.94
C LEU A 172 -13.61 8.96 2.88
N ALA A 173 -14.65 9.08 3.70
CA ALA A 173 -15.76 8.13 3.69
C ALA A 173 -16.54 8.18 2.36
N ASN A 174 -16.78 9.39 1.81
CA ASN A 174 -17.42 9.54 0.50
C ASN A 174 -16.58 8.97 -0.63
N ILE A 175 -15.26 9.21 -0.61
CA ILE A 175 -14.34 8.63 -1.60
C ILE A 175 -14.45 7.11 -1.58
N GLN A 176 -14.31 6.49 -0.40
CA GLN A 176 -14.36 5.04 -0.27
C GLN A 176 -15.68 4.47 -0.80
N GLU A 177 -16.81 5.03 -0.38
CA GLU A 177 -18.14 4.59 -0.80
C GLU A 177 -18.33 4.69 -2.33
N HIS A 178 -17.90 5.79 -2.94
CA HIS A 178 -18.07 6.00 -4.37
C HIS A 178 -17.16 5.11 -5.24
N PHE A 179 -15.99 4.70 -4.73
CA PHE A 179 -15.15 3.73 -5.43
C PHE A 179 -15.69 2.31 -5.27
N ASP A 180 -16.19 1.94 -4.11
CA ASP A 180 -16.76 0.61 -3.85
C ASP A 180 -18.04 0.35 -4.69
N ILE A 181 -18.83 1.41 -5.03
CA ILE A 181 -20.06 1.29 -5.81
C ILE A 181 -19.81 1.17 -7.32
N THR A 182 -18.75 1.81 -7.84
CA THR A 182 -18.47 1.84 -9.28
C THR A 182 -17.92 0.52 -9.83
N ASP A 183 -17.50 -0.39 -8.99
CA ASP A 183 -16.98 -1.72 -9.39
C ASP A 183 -18.07 -2.71 -9.85
N ASN A 184 -19.35 -2.32 -9.88
CA ASN A 184 -20.44 -3.23 -10.24
C ASN A 184 -20.52 -3.58 -11.74
N ASP A 185 -19.73 -2.93 -12.61
CA ASP A 185 -19.78 -3.13 -14.06
C ASP A 185 -18.62 -3.98 -14.62
N THR A 186 -17.71 -4.45 -13.75
CA THR A 186 -16.57 -5.27 -14.18
C THR A 186 -16.88 -6.77 -14.04
N GLU A 187 -16.38 -7.58 -14.97
CA GLU A 187 -16.49 -9.03 -14.92
C GLU A 187 -15.89 -9.59 -13.61
N MET A 188 -16.40 -10.70 -13.09
CA MET A 188 -15.99 -11.32 -11.79
C MET A 188 -14.47 -11.51 -11.63
N SER A 189 -13.69 -11.42 -12.69
CA SER A 189 -12.23 -11.51 -12.67
C SER A 189 -11.54 -10.29 -12.04
N ASP A 190 -12.20 -9.13 -12.05
CA ASP A 190 -11.57 -7.85 -11.66
C ASP A 190 -11.69 -7.55 -10.15
N ASN A 191 -12.42 -8.41 -9.41
CA ASN A 191 -12.58 -8.31 -7.96
C ASN A 191 -11.57 -9.17 -7.16
N ILE A 192 -10.47 -9.61 -7.78
CA ILE A 192 -9.43 -10.40 -7.10
C ILE A 192 -8.35 -9.45 -6.59
N TYR A 193 -8.30 -9.27 -5.27
CA TYR A 193 -7.24 -8.51 -4.61
C TYR A 193 -5.86 -9.16 -4.80
N LEU A 194 -4.86 -8.34 -5.11
CA LEU A 194 -3.47 -8.75 -5.04
C LEU A 194 -2.98 -8.81 -3.60
N THR A 195 -1.97 -9.62 -3.33
CA THR A 195 -1.43 -9.79 -1.98
C THR A 195 -0.85 -8.51 -1.39
N GLU A 196 -0.34 -7.62 -2.25
CA GLU A 196 0.18 -6.30 -1.89
C GLU A 196 -0.89 -5.38 -1.33
N GLU A 197 -2.13 -5.47 -1.83
CA GLU A 197 -3.26 -4.67 -1.38
C GLU A 197 -3.71 -5.00 0.05
N MET A 198 -3.32 -6.17 0.56
CA MET A 198 -3.61 -6.56 1.94
C MET A 198 -2.92 -5.66 2.97
N TYR A 199 -1.88 -4.92 2.58
CA TYR A 199 -1.05 -4.18 3.52
C TYR A 199 -0.95 -2.69 3.20
N ILE A 200 -0.93 -1.89 4.25
CA ILE A 200 -0.66 -0.45 4.19
C ILE A 200 0.68 -0.19 4.90
N LYS A 201 1.65 0.34 4.15
CA LYS A 201 2.91 0.84 4.72
C LYS A 201 2.68 2.18 5.39
N TYR A 202 3.19 2.34 6.61
CA TYR A 202 3.15 3.65 7.28
C TYR A 202 4.14 4.62 6.63
N ILE A 203 3.70 5.85 6.38
CA ILE A 203 4.57 6.93 5.92
C ILE A 203 5.39 7.47 7.11
N ASN A 204 6.59 7.97 6.83
CA ASN A 204 7.54 8.38 7.88
C ASN A 204 7.05 9.56 8.73
N THR A 205 6.13 10.38 8.23
CA THR A 205 5.54 11.51 8.95
C THR A 205 4.53 11.11 10.04
N VAL A 206 4.13 9.82 10.10
CA VAL A 206 3.22 9.34 11.16
C VAL A 206 4.04 9.01 12.40
N ASP A 207 3.74 9.65 13.52
CA ASP A 207 4.36 9.37 14.82
C ASP A 207 4.23 7.88 15.18
N SER A 208 5.28 7.33 15.78
CA SER A 208 5.35 5.89 16.11
C SER A 208 4.19 5.41 16.97
N VAL A 209 3.76 6.23 17.94
CA VAL A 209 2.62 5.91 18.80
C VAL A 209 1.30 5.81 18.02
N ASN A 210 1.14 6.60 16.96
CA ASN A 210 -0.04 6.57 16.08
C ASN A 210 -0.04 5.38 15.13
N ARG A 211 1.09 4.65 15.01
CA ARG A 211 1.19 3.40 14.22
C ARG A 211 0.72 2.18 15.00
N VAL A 212 0.54 2.29 16.32
CA VAL A 212 0.00 1.22 17.16
C VAL A 212 -1.51 1.18 16.96
N GLN A 213 -1.96 0.44 15.97
CA GLN A 213 -3.34 0.33 15.53
C GLN A 213 -3.75 -1.14 15.39
N THR A 214 -5.05 -1.40 15.40
CA THR A 214 -5.60 -2.73 15.10
C THR A 214 -5.13 -3.18 13.72
N GLY A 215 -4.63 -4.40 13.63
CA GLY A 215 -4.05 -4.94 12.40
C GLY A 215 -2.60 -4.55 12.11
N ALA A 216 -1.98 -3.70 12.94
CA ALA A 216 -0.55 -3.39 12.79
C ALA A 216 0.31 -4.61 13.09
N ILE A 217 1.34 -4.82 12.26
CA ILE A 217 2.31 -5.91 12.41
C ILE A 217 3.57 -5.36 13.09
N VAL A 218 3.98 -6.01 14.16
CA VAL A 218 5.16 -5.65 14.95
C VAL A 218 6.13 -6.81 15.03
N LYS A 219 7.41 -6.51 15.13
CA LYS A 219 8.49 -7.48 15.30
C LYS A 219 9.01 -7.41 16.72
N GLY A 220 9.21 -8.55 17.36
CA GLY A 220 9.88 -8.65 18.66
C GLY A 220 11.34 -8.17 18.56
N LYS A 221 11.86 -7.59 19.65
CA LYS A 221 13.27 -7.19 19.80
C LYS A 221 14.15 -8.32 20.37
N ASP A 222 13.55 -9.47 20.67
CA ASP A 222 14.27 -10.64 21.16
C ASP A 222 15.04 -11.36 20.03
N GLU A 223 15.92 -12.30 20.39
CA GLU A 223 16.76 -13.05 19.46
C GLU A 223 15.97 -13.88 18.42
N ASN A 224 14.71 -14.20 18.72
CA ASN A 224 13.85 -14.98 17.82
C ASN A 224 13.17 -14.14 16.74
N GLU A 225 13.21 -12.81 16.86
CA GLU A 225 12.67 -11.86 15.87
C GLU A 225 11.25 -12.17 15.38
N LYS A 226 10.39 -12.72 16.24
CA LYS A 226 9.03 -13.12 15.87
C LYS A 226 8.15 -11.93 15.52
N TYR A 227 7.19 -12.18 14.66
CA TYR A 227 6.17 -11.20 14.30
C TYR A 227 4.88 -11.42 15.09
N PHE A 228 4.17 -10.33 15.31
CA PHE A 228 2.88 -10.29 15.99
C PHE A 228 1.94 -9.33 15.28
N ILE A 229 0.65 -9.61 15.36
CA ILE A 229 -0.41 -8.68 14.92
C ILE A 229 -1.15 -8.12 16.13
N ILE A 230 -1.45 -6.83 16.10
CA ILE A 230 -2.24 -6.16 17.14
C ILE A 230 -3.72 -6.44 16.89
N LEU A 231 -4.40 -7.02 17.89
CA LEU A 231 -5.83 -7.35 17.82
C LEU A 231 -6.70 -6.48 18.75
N SER A 232 -6.11 -5.61 19.57
CA SER A 232 -6.89 -4.65 20.38
C SER A 232 -7.80 -3.81 19.49
N PRO A 233 -9.06 -3.57 19.88
CA PRO A 233 -9.99 -2.72 19.15
C PRO A 233 -9.48 -1.27 19.02
N PRO A 234 -9.86 -0.53 17.98
CA PRO A 234 -9.43 0.85 17.80
C PRO A 234 -9.79 1.78 18.96
N CYS A 235 -10.92 1.53 19.65
CA CYS A 235 -11.33 2.32 20.81
C CYS A 235 -10.37 2.18 22.00
N ASP A 236 -9.75 1.01 22.17
CA ASP A 236 -8.81 0.71 23.26
C ASP A 236 -7.43 1.32 22.97
N LEU A 237 -7.07 1.43 21.69
CA LEU A 237 -5.83 2.04 21.21
C LEU A 237 -5.95 3.56 20.98
N ALA A 238 -7.13 4.15 21.26
CA ALA A 238 -7.32 5.59 21.18
C ALA A 238 -6.45 6.29 22.22
N LEU A 239 -5.66 7.28 21.77
CA LEU A 239 -4.77 8.04 22.64
C LEU A 239 -5.54 9.09 23.45
N HIS A 240 -5.33 9.09 24.74
CA HIS A 240 -5.78 10.12 25.65
C HIS A 240 -4.60 10.63 26.49
N LYS A 241 -4.19 11.88 26.32
CA LYS A 241 -3.01 12.49 26.99
C LYS A 241 -1.73 11.63 26.84
N GLY A 242 -1.48 11.07 25.64
CA GLY A 242 -0.30 10.27 25.33
C GLY A 242 -0.35 8.81 25.82
N LYS A 243 -1.46 8.37 26.42
CA LYS A 243 -1.66 6.97 26.84
C LYS A 243 -2.84 6.36 26.09
N PHE A 244 -2.77 5.06 25.84
CA PHE A 244 -3.92 4.31 25.29
C PHE A 244 -5.04 4.27 26.33
N LYS A 245 -6.28 4.21 25.84
CA LYS A 245 -7.46 4.11 26.71
C LYS A 245 -7.48 2.80 27.50
N SER A 246 -7.07 1.69 26.89
CA SER A 246 -6.84 0.43 27.58
C SER A 246 -5.45 0.39 28.18
N ASP A 247 -5.32 -0.22 29.35
CA ASP A 247 -4.03 -0.49 30.02
C ASP A 247 -3.26 -1.64 29.38
N ARG A 248 -3.90 -2.40 28.44
CA ARG A 248 -3.32 -3.58 27.79
C ARG A 248 -3.49 -3.52 26.29
N ILE A 249 -2.44 -3.92 25.57
CA ILE A 249 -2.42 -4.13 24.13
C ILE A 249 -2.45 -5.63 23.87
N LEU A 250 -3.45 -6.10 23.14
CA LEU A 250 -3.62 -7.52 22.79
C LEU A 250 -2.87 -7.82 21.50
N LEU A 251 -1.98 -8.80 21.54
CA LEU A 251 -1.20 -9.28 20.40
C LEU A 251 -1.43 -10.78 20.17
N CYS A 252 -1.32 -11.18 18.91
CA CYS A 252 -1.30 -12.57 18.51
C CYS A 252 -0.02 -12.86 17.72
N GLU A 253 0.70 -13.92 18.11
CA GLU A 253 1.95 -14.34 17.45
C GLU A 253 1.64 -14.84 16.03
N ILE A 254 2.55 -14.54 15.12
CA ILE A 254 2.54 -15.02 13.74
C ILE A 254 3.59 -16.10 13.61
N ASP A 255 3.15 -17.33 13.35
CA ASP A 255 4.03 -18.46 13.08
C ASP A 255 4.65 -18.34 11.69
N SER A 256 5.91 -18.70 11.55
CA SER A 256 6.61 -18.73 10.28
C SER A 256 6.12 -19.88 9.37
N TYR A 257 6.51 -19.84 8.10
CA TYR A 257 6.29 -20.96 7.18
C TYR A 257 6.98 -22.26 7.64
N ASP A 258 8.12 -22.16 8.30
CA ASP A 258 8.83 -23.31 8.86
C ASP A 258 8.07 -23.94 10.03
N ASP A 259 7.49 -23.13 10.92
CA ASP A 259 6.67 -23.61 12.03
C ASP A 259 5.42 -24.32 11.52
N LEU A 260 4.78 -23.76 10.47
CA LEU A 260 3.64 -24.41 9.84
C LEU A 260 4.02 -25.73 9.19
N ASN A 261 5.16 -25.78 8.48
CA ASN A 261 5.64 -27.00 7.85
C ASN A 261 5.81 -28.12 8.88
N LYS A 262 6.48 -27.84 10.01
CA LYS A 262 6.65 -28.80 11.11
C LYS A 262 5.30 -29.26 11.69
N ASN A 263 4.35 -28.36 11.84
CA ASN A 263 3.10 -28.65 12.56
C ASN A 263 2.02 -29.33 11.72
N LEU A 264 1.90 -28.99 10.44
CA LEU A 264 0.77 -29.40 9.60
C LEU A 264 1.17 -30.04 8.28
N ILE A 265 2.19 -29.54 7.58
CA ILE A 265 2.51 -29.96 6.22
C ILE A 265 3.35 -31.24 6.22
N SER A 266 4.32 -31.37 7.12
CA SER A 266 5.19 -32.57 7.25
C SER A 266 4.40 -33.87 7.51
N LYS A 267 3.16 -33.76 7.97
CA LYS A 267 2.24 -34.90 8.17
C LYS A 267 1.51 -35.34 6.89
N ALA A 268 1.84 -34.75 5.74
CA ALA A 268 1.26 -35.15 4.47
C ALA A 268 1.78 -36.52 4.04
N THR A 269 0.90 -37.39 3.51
CA THR A 269 1.22 -38.76 3.13
C THR A 269 1.87 -38.87 1.75
N ASN A 270 1.63 -37.88 0.88
CA ASN A 270 2.19 -37.79 -0.47
C ASN A 270 2.15 -36.33 -0.98
N SER A 271 2.73 -36.09 -2.17
CA SER A 271 2.83 -34.75 -2.77
C SER A 271 1.46 -34.13 -3.04
N LYS A 272 0.47 -34.92 -3.43
CA LYS A 272 -0.91 -34.45 -3.72
C LYS A 272 -1.63 -34.02 -2.45
N ASP A 273 -1.48 -34.79 -1.37
CA ASP A 273 -1.98 -34.41 -0.03
C ASP A 273 -1.27 -33.16 0.48
N LYS A 274 0.03 -33.03 0.25
CA LYS A 274 0.80 -31.84 0.62
C LYS A 274 0.26 -30.59 -0.07
N GLN A 275 0.07 -30.63 -1.38
CA GLN A 275 -0.45 -29.51 -2.15
C GLN A 275 -1.87 -29.11 -1.68
N LYS A 276 -2.76 -30.08 -1.53
CA LYS A 276 -4.12 -29.85 -1.00
C LYS A 276 -4.09 -29.16 0.38
N ARG A 277 -3.21 -29.60 1.28
CA ARG A 277 -3.06 -28.98 2.61
C ARG A 277 -2.62 -27.53 2.50
N ILE A 278 -1.67 -27.22 1.61
CA ILE A 278 -1.20 -25.84 1.39
C ILE A 278 -2.35 -24.96 0.88
N GLU A 279 -3.10 -25.41 -0.12
CA GLU A 279 -4.27 -24.71 -0.67
C GLU A 279 -5.32 -24.43 0.41
N GLU A 280 -5.69 -25.45 1.19
CA GLU A 280 -6.65 -25.30 2.30
C GLU A 280 -6.17 -24.33 3.39
N ILE A 281 -4.86 -24.27 3.64
CA ILE A 281 -4.25 -23.36 4.63
C ILE A 281 -4.29 -21.92 4.12
N ILE A 282 -3.88 -21.68 2.88
CA ILE A 282 -3.89 -20.35 2.26
C ILE A 282 -5.34 -19.80 2.17
N GLN A 283 -6.28 -20.66 1.85
CA GLN A 283 -7.71 -20.33 1.84
C GLN A 283 -8.32 -20.18 3.26
N ASN A 284 -7.52 -20.35 4.32
CA ASN A 284 -7.98 -20.32 5.71
C ASN A 284 -9.03 -21.38 6.08
N ASN A 285 -9.10 -22.49 5.33
CA ASN A 285 -10.11 -23.56 5.49
C ASN A 285 -9.61 -24.76 6.30
N ARG A 286 -8.30 -24.93 6.48
CA ARG A 286 -7.71 -26.12 7.13
C ARG A 286 -7.90 -26.13 8.63
N THR A 287 -7.76 -24.99 9.28
CA THR A 287 -7.83 -24.87 10.74
C THR A 287 -8.60 -23.61 11.14
N ARG A 288 -9.27 -23.66 12.30
CA ARG A 288 -9.97 -22.49 12.84
C ARG A 288 -9.04 -21.51 13.57
N TYR A 289 -7.82 -21.94 13.90
CA TYR A 289 -6.88 -21.19 14.73
C TYR A 289 -5.73 -20.57 13.96
N TYR A 290 -5.58 -20.84 12.66
CA TYR A 290 -4.64 -20.16 11.79
C TYR A 290 -5.35 -19.22 10.82
N HIS A 291 -4.70 -18.10 10.56
CA HIS A 291 -5.07 -17.18 9.48
C HIS A 291 -3.82 -16.81 8.68
N TRP A 292 -3.84 -17.06 7.38
CA TRP A 292 -2.72 -16.80 6.49
C TRP A 292 -2.53 -15.31 6.24
N LEU A 293 -1.26 -14.88 6.26
CA LEU A 293 -0.78 -13.55 5.87
C LEU A 293 0.25 -13.71 4.76
N PRO A 294 0.03 -13.20 3.54
CA PRO A 294 0.99 -13.29 2.44
C PRO A 294 2.26 -12.50 2.73
N LYS A 295 3.35 -12.88 2.05
CA LYS A 295 4.62 -12.14 2.06
C LYS A 295 4.48 -10.83 1.27
N ASN A 296 5.19 -9.78 1.74
CA ASN A 296 5.43 -8.56 0.98
C ASN A 296 6.86 -8.05 1.19
N ILE A 297 7.21 -6.90 0.61
CA ILE A 297 8.58 -6.35 0.68
C ILE A 297 9.09 -6.03 2.11
N LEU A 298 8.19 -5.80 3.07
CA LEU A 298 8.51 -5.43 4.46
C LEU A 298 8.24 -6.54 5.47
N PHE A 299 7.58 -7.63 5.06
CA PHE A 299 7.13 -8.69 5.95
C PHE A 299 7.18 -10.03 5.24
N GLU A 300 7.85 -11.01 5.85
CA GLU A 300 8.06 -12.34 5.26
C GLU A 300 6.79 -13.19 5.14
N GLY A 301 5.65 -12.69 5.59
CA GLY A 301 4.43 -13.47 5.65
C GLY A 301 4.40 -14.43 6.84
N GLY A 302 3.33 -15.22 6.93
CA GLY A 302 3.18 -16.21 7.99
C GLY A 302 1.74 -16.54 8.31
N PHE A 303 1.50 -17.02 9.53
CA PHE A 303 0.19 -17.50 9.96
C PHE A 303 -0.13 -16.99 11.36
N ILE A 304 -1.13 -16.12 11.49
CA ILE A 304 -1.63 -15.70 12.80
C ILE A 304 -2.10 -16.95 13.53
N ASN A 305 -1.53 -17.24 14.69
CA ASN A 305 -1.91 -18.39 15.51
C ASN A 305 -2.79 -17.94 16.69
N PHE A 306 -4.08 -17.99 16.53
CA PHE A 306 -5.04 -17.56 17.57
C PHE A 306 -4.91 -18.27 18.93
N ARG A 307 -4.12 -19.33 19.02
CA ARG A 307 -3.78 -19.99 20.31
C ARG A 307 -2.65 -19.31 21.06
N LYS A 308 -1.89 -18.43 20.37
CA LYS A 308 -0.72 -17.74 20.92
C LYS A 308 -1.02 -16.25 21.12
N VAL A 309 -1.93 -15.98 22.03
CA VAL A 309 -2.37 -14.62 22.37
C VAL A 309 -1.64 -14.17 23.63
N SER A 310 -1.21 -12.94 23.64
CA SER A 310 -0.58 -12.29 24.78
C SER A 310 -1.01 -10.84 24.88
N SER A 311 -0.88 -10.26 26.07
CA SER A 311 -1.22 -8.86 26.29
C SER A 311 -0.10 -8.15 27.05
N TYR A 312 0.18 -6.90 26.69
CA TYR A 312 1.27 -6.12 27.23
C TYR A 312 0.78 -4.75 27.68
N SER A 313 1.41 -4.20 28.73
CA SER A 313 1.28 -2.77 29.04
C SER A 313 1.89 -1.94 27.91
N GLN A 314 1.59 -0.65 27.83
CA GLN A 314 2.22 0.25 26.85
C GLN A 314 3.74 0.31 27.06
N GLU A 315 4.22 0.26 28.28
CA GLU A 315 5.64 0.27 28.63
C GLU A 315 6.35 -1.01 28.15
N ASP A 316 5.79 -2.18 28.48
CA ASP A 316 6.31 -3.47 28.02
C ASP A 316 6.31 -3.57 26.51
N PHE A 317 5.25 -3.08 25.86
CA PHE A 317 5.15 -3.07 24.40
C PHE A 317 6.30 -2.26 23.78
N ASN A 318 6.54 -1.04 24.23
CA ASN A 318 7.61 -0.21 23.73
C ASN A 318 9.01 -0.78 23.98
N GLN A 319 9.18 -1.54 25.06
CA GLN A 319 10.45 -2.21 25.34
C GLN A 319 10.68 -3.45 24.47
N LYS A 320 9.64 -4.27 24.26
CA LYS A 320 9.74 -5.60 23.65
C LYS A 320 9.55 -5.63 22.14
N PHE A 321 8.91 -4.63 21.56
CA PHE A 321 8.58 -4.65 20.14
C PHE A 321 9.18 -3.44 19.41
N MET A 322 9.50 -3.67 18.13
CA MET A 322 9.88 -2.60 17.20
C MET A 322 8.65 -1.79 16.82
N GLU A 323 8.87 -0.57 16.32
CA GLU A 323 7.80 0.24 15.79
C GLU A 323 7.13 -0.44 14.58
N PRO A 324 5.78 -0.40 14.50
CA PRO A 324 5.09 -0.94 13.34
C PRO A 324 5.49 -0.19 12.06
N LYS A 325 5.82 -0.94 11.01
CA LYS A 325 6.13 -0.40 9.67
C LYS A 325 4.98 -0.55 8.69
N LEU A 326 4.08 -1.49 8.96
CA LEU A 326 2.91 -1.78 8.13
C LEU A 326 1.75 -2.27 8.99
N LYS A 327 0.56 -2.17 8.43
CA LYS A 327 -0.65 -2.77 8.97
C LYS A 327 -1.43 -3.51 7.89
N VAL A 328 -2.23 -4.46 8.28
CA VAL A 328 -3.24 -5.09 7.42
C VAL A 328 -4.34 -4.08 7.13
N GLN A 329 -4.80 -4.01 5.88
CA GLN A 329 -5.90 -3.15 5.45
C GLN A 329 -7.20 -3.52 6.19
N GLU A 330 -8.07 -2.54 6.42
CA GLU A 330 -9.24 -2.70 7.28
C GLU A 330 -10.21 -3.80 6.83
N ALA A 331 -10.43 -3.95 5.53
CA ALA A 331 -11.29 -5.00 4.97
C ALA A 331 -10.83 -6.40 5.40
N PHE A 332 -9.52 -6.66 5.35
CA PHE A 332 -8.94 -7.94 5.77
C PHE A 332 -8.87 -8.06 7.31
N VAL A 333 -8.59 -6.96 8.03
CA VAL A 333 -8.60 -6.94 9.51
C VAL A 333 -9.96 -7.36 10.06
N LYS A 334 -11.06 -6.91 9.47
CA LYS A 334 -12.43 -7.32 9.85
C LYS A 334 -12.60 -8.84 9.79
N ASN A 335 -12.09 -9.49 8.75
CA ASN A 335 -12.13 -10.95 8.63
C ASN A 335 -11.26 -11.63 9.70
N ILE A 336 -10.04 -11.13 9.95
CA ILE A 336 -9.14 -11.64 10.99
C ILE A 336 -9.82 -11.59 12.36
N LEU A 337 -10.39 -10.44 12.72
CA LEU A 337 -11.08 -10.24 14.01
C LEU A 337 -12.32 -11.14 14.14
N ASN A 338 -13.09 -11.31 13.08
CA ASN A 338 -14.25 -12.22 13.07
C ASN A 338 -13.80 -13.67 13.31
N ARG A 339 -12.77 -14.14 12.63
CA ARG A 339 -12.20 -15.49 12.82
C ARG A 339 -11.63 -15.67 14.23
N PHE A 340 -10.92 -14.66 14.74
CA PHE A 340 -10.39 -14.65 16.10
C PHE A 340 -11.53 -14.76 17.14
N SER A 341 -12.55 -13.90 17.03
CA SER A 341 -13.70 -13.91 17.92
C SER A 341 -14.45 -15.24 17.86
N SER A 342 -14.66 -15.78 16.67
CA SER A 342 -15.30 -17.08 16.47
C SER A 342 -14.48 -18.23 17.06
N PHE A 343 -13.14 -18.13 17.03
CA PHE A 343 -12.27 -19.14 17.64
C PHE A 343 -12.38 -19.12 19.17
N TYR A 344 -12.36 -17.95 19.81
CA TYR A 344 -12.45 -17.83 21.26
C TYR A 344 -13.87 -17.95 21.80
N GLY A 345 -14.87 -17.49 21.07
CA GLY A 345 -16.29 -17.57 21.48
C GLY A 345 -16.93 -18.94 21.29
N ARG A 346 -16.18 -19.93 20.73
CA ARG A 346 -16.72 -21.29 20.57
C ARG A 346 -17.01 -21.91 21.92
N GLN A 347 -18.21 -22.42 22.04
CA GLN A 347 -18.56 -23.25 23.18
C GLN A 347 -18.30 -24.71 22.82
N GLY A 348 -17.60 -25.43 23.71
CA GLY A 348 -17.44 -26.87 23.61
C GLY A 348 -18.78 -27.53 24.00
N GLN A 349 -19.14 -28.56 23.28
CA GLN A 349 -20.24 -29.43 23.63
C GLN A 349 -19.65 -30.66 24.35
N PRO A 350 -20.30 -31.20 25.39
CA PRO A 350 -19.89 -32.50 25.96
C PRO A 350 -19.86 -33.58 24.87
N ASP A 351 -18.93 -34.50 25.01
CA ASP A 351 -18.83 -35.64 24.09
C ASP A 351 -20.02 -36.56 24.27
N PHE A 352 -20.60 -36.97 23.14
CA PHE A 352 -21.60 -38.03 23.08
C PHE A 352 -20.97 -39.33 22.59
N ASP A 353 -21.57 -40.44 22.92
CA ASP A 353 -21.24 -41.71 22.28
C ASP A 353 -21.83 -41.74 20.84
N PHE A 354 -21.18 -41.01 19.94
CA PHE A 354 -21.59 -40.90 18.53
C PHE A 354 -21.71 -42.28 17.85
N THR A 355 -20.93 -43.27 18.29
CA THR A 355 -20.97 -44.60 17.71
C THR A 355 -22.27 -45.30 18.05
N ASN A 356 -22.75 -45.15 19.29
CA ASN A 356 -24.01 -45.69 19.72
C ASN A 356 -25.19 -44.93 19.10
N GLU A 357 -25.12 -43.60 19.06
CA GLU A 357 -26.13 -42.75 18.43
C GLU A 357 -26.33 -43.09 16.94
N LEU A 358 -25.26 -43.29 16.19
CA LEU A 358 -25.33 -43.69 14.80
C LEU A 358 -25.96 -45.07 14.61
N LYS A 359 -25.75 -46.00 15.56
CA LYS A 359 -26.39 -47.34 15.54
C LYS A 359 -27.87 -47.24 15.87
N THR A 360 -28.20 -46.49 16.90
CA THR A 360 -29.56 -46.36 17.43
C THR A 360 -30.49 -45.62 16.46
N ASN A 361 -29.94 -44.60 15.77
CA ASN A 361 -30.69 -43.76 14.84
C ASN A 361 -30.45 -44.07 13.37
N LYS A 362 -30.03 -45.30 13.06
CA LYS A 362 -29.64 -45.72 11.70
C LYS A 362 -30.70 -45.46 10.65
N ASP A 363 -31.98 -45.62 11.03
CA ASP A 363 -33.09 -45.43 10.09
C ASP A 363 -33.41 -43.96 9.81
N ILE A 364 -33.07 -43.05 10.75
CA ILE A 364 -33.20 -41.61 10.57
C ILE A 364 -32.11 -41.13 9.61
N PHE A 365 -30.84 -41.54 9.83
CA PHE A 365 -29.70 -41.13 8.99
C PHE A 365 -29.70 -41.74 7.60
N ARG A 366 -30.44 -42.85 7.37
CA ARG A 366 -30.63 -43.40 6.01
C ARG A 366 -31.59 -42.59 5.14
N ARG A 367 -32.38 -41.68 5.76
CA ARG A 367 -33.34 -40.83 5.04
C ARG A 367 -32.74 -39.46 4.69
N LEU A 368 -31.53 -39.12 5.16
CA LEU A 368 -30.72 -37.95 4.79
C LEU A 368 -29.78 -38.27 3.63
#